data_f40eb6b4fe5ddc1041dfaf30f51a40a6
#
_entry.id   f40eb6b4fe5ddc1041dfaf30f51a40a6
#
_cell.length_a   1.000
_cell.length_b   1.000
_cell.length_c   1.000
_cell.angle_alpha   90.00
_cell.angle_beta   90.00
_cell.angle_gamma   90.00
#
_symmetry.space_group_name_H-M   'P 1'
#
loop_
_entity.id
_entity.type
_entity.pdbx_description
1 polymer ?
#
loop_
_entity_poly.entity_id
_entity_poly.type
_entity_poly.pdbx_seq_one_letter_code
_entity_poly.pdbx_strand_id
1 'polypeptide(L)'
;MRKVNTNRLSEETHTSPQGRFACSEKAVSEELGRQPASTDLLELHPFDVAIVRVPPDKRNWPYHSHSAQWEFYHVISGAGKVRDEEGLTAIEAGDAFIFEPGKAHQIINDGTEQLVLYLVADNPLGGSTYYPDSQKWAVRSPERRIIRSDPLDYFDGEE
;
A
#
# COMPACT_ATOMS: atom_id res chain seq x y z
N MET A 1 21.64 10.87 -14.70
CA MET A 1 20.24 10.36 -14.77
C MET A 1 20.24 8.91 -14.28
N ARG A 2 19.40 8.56 -13.30
CA ARG A 2 19.13 7.17 -12.92
C ARG A 2 18.06 6.61 -13.86
N LYS A 3 18.19 5.34 -14.27
CA LYS A 3 17.27 4.71 -15.24
C LYS A 3 17.19 3.22 -14.96
N VAL A 4 15.99 2.69 -14.92
CA VAL A 4 15.70 1.25 -14.89
C VAL A 4 14.75 0.86 -16.02
N ASN A 5 14.75 -0.42 -16.36
CA ASN A 5 13.75 -1.00 -17.24
C ASN A 5 12.88 -1.95 -16.40
N THR A 6 11.64 -1.60 -16.20
CA THR A 6 10.73 -2.35 -15.32
C THR A 6 10.49 -3.79 -15.76
N ASN A 7 10.69 -4.12 -17.05
CA ASN A 7 10.62 -5.50 -17.52
C ASN A 7 11.78 -6.38 -17.06
N ARG A 8 12.86 -5.75 -16.55
CA ARG A 8 14.07 -6.45 -16.06
C ARG A 8 14.19 -6.46 -14.53
N LEU A 9 13.28 -5.79 -13.84
CA LEU A 9 13.27 -5.79 -12.38
C LEU A 9 12.73 -7.10 -11.85
N SER A 10 13.34 -7.57 -10.76
CA SER A 10 12.81 -8.66 -9.95
C SER A 10 11.47 -8.28 -9.34
N GLU A 11 10.65 -9.27 -9.05
CA GLU A 11 9.42 -9.11 -8.30
C GLU A 11 9.59 -9.70 -6.90
N GLU A 12 9.18 -8.94 -5.89
CA GLU A 12 9.00 -9.44 -4.53
C GLU A 12 7.57 -9.94 -4.38
N THR A 13 7.39 -11.16 -3.87
CA THR A 13 6.07 -11.76 -3.69
C THR A 13 5.68 -11.75 -2.22
N HIS A 14 4.49 -11.24 -1.94
CA HIS A 14 3.89 -11.20 -0.61
C HIS A 14 2.67 -12.12 -0.58
N THR A 15 2.62 -13.02 0.39
CA THR A 15 1.49 -13.93 0.56
C THR A 15 1.17 -14.11 2.03
N SER A 16 -0.09 -13.93 2.41
CA SER A 16 -0.54 -14.19 3.78
C SER A 16 -0.57 -15.69 4.07
N PRO A 17 -0.46 -16.12 5.35
CA PRO A 17 -0.40 -17.53 5.72
C PRO A 17 -1.55 -18.40 5.18
N GLN A 18 -2.73 -17.82 5.01
CA GLN A 18 -3.91 -18.52 4.44
C GLN A 18 -4.12 -18.22 2.96
N GLY A 19 -3.22 -17.48 2.32
CA GLY A 19 -3.26 -17.17 0.89
C GLY A 19 -4.41 -16.26 0.44
N ARG A 20 -5.12 -15.60 1.37
CA ARG A 20 -6.19 -14.64 1.03
C ARG A 20 -5.64 -13.37 0.43
N PHE A 21 -4.52 -12.88 0.96
CA PHE A 21 -3.79 -11.73 0.44
C PHE A 21 -2.57 -12.25 -0.30
N ALA A 22 -2.44 -11.87 -1.55
CA ALA A 22 -1.29 -12.19 -2.37
C ALA A 22 -1.11 -11.13 -3.44
N CYS A 23 0.09 -10.62 -3.56
CA CYS A 23 0.52 -9.77 -4.67
C CYS A 23 2.01 -9.94 -4.91
N SER A 24 2.47 -9.53 -6.08
CA SER A 24 3.89 -9.30 -6.33
C SER A 24 4.11 -7.82 -6.66
N GLU A 25 5.29 -7.34 -6.35
CA GLU A 25 5.65 -5.94 -6.49
C GLU A 25 7.02 -5.77 -7.14
N LYS A 26 7.13 -4.81 -8.07
CA LYS A 26 8.41 -4.28 -8.55
C LYS A 26 8.61 -2.91 -7.93
N ALA A 27 9.54 -2.79 -7.00
CA ALA A 27 9.87 -1.56 -6.28
C ALA A 27 10.70 -0.61 -7.18
N VAL A 28 10.06 0.10 -8.09
CA VAL A 28 10.72 0.92 -9.12
C VAL A 28 11.55 2.04 -8.51
N SER A 29 11.03 2.73 -7.50
CA SER A 29 11.74 3.84 -6.85
C SER A 29 12.94 3.38 -6.02
N GLU A 30 12.91 2.19 -5.42
CA GLU A 30 14.05 1.61 -4.71
C GLU A 30 15.18 1.26 -5.66
N GLU A 31 14.88 0.68 -6.81
CA GLU A 31 15.85 0.43 -7.88
C GLU A 31 16.43 1.74 -8.48
N LEU A 32 15.71 2.84 -8.34
CA LEU A 32 16.18 4.18 -8.67
C LEU A 32 16.91 4.87 -7.51
N GLY A 33 17.11 4.16 -6.38
CA GLY A 33 17.94 4.57 -5.24
C GLY A 33 17.18 5.16 -4.06
N ARG A 34 15.85 4.97 -3.99
CA ARG A 34 15.09 5.26 -2.79
C ARG A 34 15.51 4.33 -1.65
N GLN A 35 15.63 4.87 -0.44
CA GLN A 35 15.92 4.12 0.77
C GLN A 35 14.72 4.23 1.74
N PRO A 36 13.84 3.21 1.81
CA PRO A 36 12.57 3.29 2.56
C PRO A 36 12.74 3.52 4.07
N ALA A 37 13.88 3.11 4.63
CA ALA A 37 14.18 3.26 6.06
C ALA A 37 14.89 4.57 6.41
N SER A 38 15.26 5.38 5.41
CA SER A 38 15.96 6.64 5.66
C SER A 38 15.01 7.73 6.17
N THR A 39 15.51 8.59 7.02
CA THR A 39 14.87 9.87 7.42
C THR A 39 15.44 11.07 6.66
N ASP A 40 16.45 10.86 5.84
CA ASP A 40 16.96 11.86 4.91
C ASP A 40 16.00 11.94 3.70
N LEU A 41 15.40 13.10 3.47
CA LEU A 41 14.44 13.32 2.40
C LEU A 41 15.03 13.11 1.00
N LEU A 42 16.34 13.30 0.83
CA LEU A 42 17.00 13.05 -0.46
C LEU A 42 17.15 11.55 -0.74
N GLU A 43 17.33 10.75 0.30
CA GLU A 43 17.41 9.29 0.19
C GLU A 43 16.01 8.64 0.20
N LEU A 44 15.10 9.16 1.03
CA LEU A 44 13.73 8.66 1.10
C LEU A 44 12.97 8.88 -0.21
N HIS A 45 13.32 9.91 -0.98
CA HIS A 45 12.57 10.46 -2.11
C HIS A 45 11.17 10.97 -1.69
N PRO A 46 10.59 11.97 -2.38
CA PRO A 46 9.29 12.52 -2.02
C PRO A 46 8.12 11.59 -2.37
N PHE A 47 8.34 10.58 -3.20
CA PHE A 47 7.32 9.61 -3.62
C PHE A 47 7.93 8.23 -3.81
N ASP A 48 7.07 7.24 -3.74
CA ASP A 48 7.31 5.84 -4.07
C ASP A 48 6.60 5.46 -5.36
N VAL A 49 7.21 4.57 -6.14
CA VAL A 49 6.65 4.08 -7.39
C VAL A 49 6.84 2.57 -7.45
N ALA A 50 5.74 1.86 -7.69
CA ALA A 50 5.75 0.42 -7.82
C ALA A 50 4.84 -0.07 -8.96
N ILE A 51 5.11 -1.26 -9.46
CA ILE A 51 4.17 -2.03 -10.27
C ILE A 51 3.69 -3.19 -9.42
N VAL A 52 2.41 -3.21 -9.12
CA VAL A 52 1.76 -4.22 -8.28
C VAL A 52 0.94 -5.17 -9.16
N ARG A 53 1.07 -6.46 -8.91
CA ARG A 53 0.30 -7.51 -9.59
C ARG A 53 -0.50 -8.30 -8.56
N VAL A 54 -1.79 -8.39 -8.78
CA VAL A 54 -2.69 -9.15 -7.92
C VAL A 54 -3.21 -10.35 -8.70
N PRO A 55 -2.87 -11.58 -8.28
CA PRO A 55 -3.37 -12.79 -8.96
C PRO A 55 -4.89 -12.93 -8.88
N PRO A 56 -5.52 -13.75 -9.73
CA PRO A 56 -6.95 -14.06 -9.64
C PRO A 56 -7.37 -14.53 -8.25
N ASP A 57 -8.57 -14.15 -7.82
CA ASP A 57 -9.18 -14.48 -6.52
C ASP A 57 -8.36 -14.01 -5.30
N LYS A 58 -7.49 -13.01 -5.48
CA LYS A 58 -6.65 -12.45 -4.39
C LYS A 58 -6.97 -10.98 -4.15
N ARG A 59 -6.49 -10.53 -2.99
CA ARG A 59 -6.47 -9.13 -2.57
C ARG A 59 -5.02 -8.72 -2.42
N ASN A 60 -4.69 -7.47 -2.75
CA ASN A 60 -3.34 -6.97 -2.57
C ASN A 60 -2.93 -6.98 -1.09
N TRP A 61 -3.51 -6.09 -0.32
CA TRP A 61 -3.25 -5.91 1.12
C TRP A 61 -4.53 -6.02 1.93
N PRO A 62 -4.45 -6.14 3.27
CA PRO A 62 -5.62 -5.94 4.15
C PRO A 62 -6.26 -4.58 3.91
N TYR A 63 -7.58 -4.47 4.12
CA TYR A 63 -8.29 -3.20 4.09
C TYR A 63 -7.67 -2.24 5.09
N HIS A 64 -7.20 -1.06 4.64
CA HIS A 64 -6.42 -0.15 5.46
C HIS A 64 -6.51 1.30 4.99
N SER A 65 -6.15 2.21 5.90
CA SER A 65 -5.97 3.63 5.60
C SER A 65 -4.62 4.11 6.13
N HIS A 66 -4.06 5.11 5.48
CA HIS A 66 -2.84 5.80 5.91
C HIS A 66 -3.18 7.13 6.57
N SER A 67 -2.57 7.48 7.70
CA SER A 67 -2.88 8.74 8.40
C SER A 67 -2.33 9.98 7.69
N ALA A 68 -1.34 9.84 6.82
CA ALA A 68 -0.66 10.97 6.18
C ALA A 68 -0.29 10.73 4.71
N GLN A 69 -0.39 9.51 4.20
CA GLN A 69 0.07 9.14 2.86
C GLN A 69 -1.08 9.20 1.86
N TRP A 70 -0.81 9.78 0.68
CA TRP A 70 -1.62 9.68 -0.51
C TRP A 70 -1.17 8.50 -1.36
N GLU A 71 -2.10 7.79 -1.99
CA GLU A 71 -1.81 6.70 -2.92
C GLU A 71 -2.61 6.88 -4.21
N PHE A 72 -1.90 6.98 -5.32
CA PHE A 72 -2.46 7.00 -6.67
C PHE A 72 -2.26 5.66 -7.34
N TYR A 73 -3.30 5.16 -7.99
CA TYR A 73 -3.28 3.93 -8.76
C TYR A 73 -3.72 4.18 -10.20
N HIS A 74 -3.09 3.48 -11.13
CA HIS A 74 -3.52 3.37 -12.50
C HIS A 74 -3.55 1.90 -12.91
N VAL A 75 -4.67 1.42 -13.45
CA VAL A 75 -4.83 0.05 -13.91
C VAL A 75 -4.16 -0.11 -15.28
N ILE A 76 -3.06 -0.86 -15.33
CA ILE A 76 -2.33 -1.14 -16.57
C ILE A 76 -3.05 -2.21 -17.39
N SER A 77 -3.50 -3.29 -16.73
CA SER A 77 -4.20 -4.39 -17.38
C SER A 77 -5.01 -5.22 -16.38
N GLY A 78 -5.98 -5.97 -16.88
CA GLY A 78 -6.90 -6.74 -16.07
C GLY A 78 -8.07 -5.90 -15.57
N ALA A 79 -8.89 -6.51 -14.72
CA ALA A 79 -10.04 -5.90 -14.08
C ALA A 79 -10.18 -6.42 -12.65
N GLY A 80 -10.93 -5.71 -11.82
CA GLY A 80 -11.14 -6.08 -10.43
C GLY A 80 -12.06 -5.10 -9.72
N LYS A 81 -11.87 -4.95 -8.42
CA LYS A 81 -12.65 -4.03 -7.59
C LYS A 81 -11.77 -3.29 -6.59
N VAL A 82 -12.17 -2.08 -6.29
CA VAL A 82 -11.75 -1.33 -5.10
C VAL A 82 -12.83 -1.48 -4.05
N ARG A 83 -12.43 -1.84 -2.84
CA ARG A 83 -13.24 -1.69 -1.64
C ARG A 83 -12.84 -0.41 -0.94
N ASP A 84 -13.80 0.43 -0.63
CA ASP A 84 -13.67 1.63 0.19
C ASP A 84 -14.81 1.72 1.23
N GLU A 85 -15.02 2.89 1.81
CA GLU A 85 -16.07 3.15 2.82
C GLU A 85 -17.47 3.14 2.19
N GLU A 86 -17.60 3.41 0.88
CA GLU A 86 -18.86 3.45 0.15
C GLU A 86 -19.26 2.06 -0.40
N GLY A 87 -18.30 1.12 -0.44
CA GLY A 87 -18.57 -0.25 -0.86
C GLY A 87 -17.55 -0.83 -1.83
N LEU A 88 -18.03 -1.37 -2.94
CA LEU A 88 -17.20 -2.01 -3.97
C LEU A 88 -17.43 -1.30 -5.31
N THR A 89 -16.36 -0.74 -5.86
CA THR A 89 -16.35 -0.12 -7.19
C THR A 89 -15.55 -0.98 -8.15
N ALA A 90 -16.12 -1.32 -9.31
CA ALA A 90 -15.40 -2.04 -10.37
C ALA A 90 -14.34 -1.15 -11.00
N ILE A 91 -13.19 -1.76 -11.32
CA ILE A 91 -12.08 -1.12 -12.03
C ILE A 91 -11.61 -1.98 -13.19
N GLU A 92 -11.16 -1.34 -14.27
CA GLU A 92 -10.62 -1.98 -15.46
C GLU A 92 -9.42 -1.24 -16.05
N ALA A 93 -8.76 -1.83 -17.01
CA ALA A 93 -7.59 -1.23 -17.67
C ALA A 93 -7.89 0.19 -18.19
N GLY A 94 -7.03 1.15 -17.82
CA GLY A 94 -7.18 2.57 -18.12
C GLY A 94 -7.76 3.40 -16.99
N ASP A 95 -8.39 2.79 -15.99
CA ASP A 95 -8.89 3.52 -14.81
C ASP A 95 -7.74 4.06 -13.96
N ALA A 96 -7.96 5.24 -13.41
CA ALA A 96 -7.07 5.85 -12.43
C ALA A 96 -7.86 6.40 -11.25
N PHE A 97 -7.33 6.22 -10.05
CA PHE A 97 -7.97 6.65 -8.81
C PHE A 97 -6.94 6.99 -7.74
N ILE A 98 -7.37 7.71 -6.71
CA ILE A 98 -6.50 8.19 -5.64
C ILE A 98 -7.18 8.04 -4.29
N PHE A 99 -6.40 7.70 -3.28
CA PHE A 99 -6.83 7.68 -1.89
C PHE A 99 -6.10 8.76 -1.10
N GLU A 100 -6.90 9.58 -0.44
CA GLU A 100 -6.42 10.61 0.48
C GLU A 100 -6.06 10.00 1.84
N PRO A 101 -5.22 10.69 2.64
CA PRO A 101 -5.02 10.32 4.03
C PRO A 101 -6.35 10.12 4.77
N GLY A 102 -6.42 9.04 5.55
CA GLY A 102 -7.61 8.64 6.29
C GLY A 102 -8.61 7.77 5.52
N LYS A 103 -8.57 7.73 4.19
CA LYS A 103 -9.48 6.93 3.38
C LYS A 103 -9.06 5.47 3.32
N ALA A 104 -9.90 4.59 3.90
CA ALA A 104 -9.62 3.17 3.89
C ALA A 104 -9.93 2.54 2.53
N HIS A 105 -9.03 1.66 2.09
CA HIS A 105 -9.16 1.01 0.78
C HIS A 105 -8.51 -0.38 0.71
N GLN A 106 -8.90 -1.13 -0.30
CA GLN A 106 -8.35 -2.44 -0.64
C GLN A 106 -8.57 -2.75 -2.11
N ILE A 107 -7.58 -3.27 -2.79
CA ILE A 107 -7.70 -3.77 -4.16
C ILE A 107 -8.03 -5.27 -4.12
N ILE A 108 -9.02 -5.66 -4.92
CA ILE A 108 -9.51 -7.03 -5.02
C ILE A 108 -9.48 -7.44 -6.48
N ASN A 109 -8.81 -8.53 -6.79
CA ASN A 109 -8.94 -9.18 -8.09
C ASN A 109 -9.96 -10.32 -7.95
N ASP A 110 -11.17 -10.10 -8.40
CA ASP A 110 -12.23 -11.10 -8.49
C ASP A 110 -12.42 -11.65 -9.92
N GLY A 111 -11.48 -11.30 -10.81
CA GLY A 111 -11.44 -11.78 -12.19
C GLY A 111 -10.64 -13.09 -12.35
N THR A 112 -10.47 -13.49 -13.60
CA THR A 112 -9.76 -14.72 -13.98
C THR A 112 -8.32 -14.48 -14.47
N GLU A 113 -7.97 -13.20 -14.69
CA GLU A 113 -6.64 -12.79 -15.14
C GLU A 113 -5.94 -11.95 -14.08
N GLN A 114 -4.65 -11.77 -14.23
CA GLN A 114 -3.85 -10.95 -13.34
C GLN A 114 -4.25 -9.46 -13.47
N LEU A 115 -4.55 -8.82 -12.35
CA LEU A 115 -4.74 -7.37 -12.27
C LEU A 115 -3.38 -6.70 -12.05
N VAL A 116 -3.00 -5.79 -12.94
CA VAL A 116 -1.72 -5.08 -12.90
C VAL A 116 -1.95 -3.60 -12.71
N LEU A 117 -1.31 -3.04 -11.70
CA LEU A 117 -1.49 -1.65 -11.28
C LEU A 117 -0.13 -0.93 -11.25
N TYR A 118 -0.14 0.33 -11.64
CA TYR A 118 0.93 1.27 -11.35
C TYR A 118 0.54 2.06 -10.11
N LEU A 119 1.39 2.02 -9.09
CA LEU A 119 1.19 2.69 -7.81
C LEU A 119 2.18 3.84 -7.70
N VAL A 120 1.69 5.01 -7.31
CA VAL A 120 2.51 6.14 -6.85
C VAL A 120 1.98 6.58 -5.48
N ALA A 121 2.86 6.60 -4.49
CA ALA A 121 2.54 7.07 -3.16
C ALA A 121 3.52 8.16 -2.73
N ASP A 122 3.08 9.13 -1.95
CA ASP A 122 4.02 10.06 -1.32
C ASP A 122 4.70 9.41 -0.09
N ASN A 123 5.80 10.02 0.35
CA ASN A 123 6.60 9.50 1.45
C ASN A 123 6.64 10.49 2.65
N PRO A 124 5.56 10.62 3.42
CA PRO A 124 5.58 11.43 4.63
C PRO A 124 6.55 10.82 5.66
N LEU A 125 7.33 11.68 6.35
CA LEU A 125 8.27 11.26 7.40
C LEU A 125 7.61 10.64 8.63
N GLY A 126 6.32 10.79 8.77
CA GLY A 126 5.55 10.22 9.86
C GLY A 126 4.24 9.65 9.37
N GLY A 127 3.59 8.92 10.22
CA GLY A 127 2.28 8.36 9.93
C GLY A 127 2.09 6.97 10.48
N SER A 128 0.85 6.56 10.47
CA SER A 128 0.43 5.23 10.86
C SER A 128 -0.49 4.65 9.78
N THR A 129 -0.62 3.33 9.79
CA THR A 129 -1.60 2.64 8.95
C THR A 129 -2.63 2.00 9.88
N TYR A 130 -3.89 2.27 9.65
CA TYR A 130 -5.00 1.65 10.37
C TYR A 130 -5.64 0.54 9.54
N TYR A 131 -6.00 -0.55 10.17
CA TYR A 131 -6.66 -1.71 9.57
C TYR A 131 -8.05 -1.90 10.17
N PRO A 132 -9.12 -1.35 9.58
CA PRO A 132 -10.46 -1.36 10.17
C PRO A 132 -11.00 -2.76 10.47
N ASP A 133 -10.80 -3.73 9.57
CA ASP A 133 -11.31 -5.10 9.73
C ASP A 133 -10.72 -5.83 10.96
N SER A 134 -9.54 -5.48 11.40
CA SER A 134 -8.83 -6.13 12.50
C SER A 134 -8.54 -5.21 13.69
N GLN A 135 -8.92 -3.93 13.57
CA GLN A 135 -8.76 -2.89 14.61
C GLN A 135 -7.32 -2.82 15.15
N LYS A 136 -6.35 -2.85 14.21
CA LYS A 136 -4.93 -2.77 14.53
C LYS A 136 -4.30 -1.59 13.82
N TRP A 137 -3.14 -1.18 14.34
CA TRP A 137 -2.33 -0.10 13.81
C TRP A 137 -0.93 -0.60 13.47
N ALA A 138 -0.38 -0.14 12.36
CA ALA A 138 1.04 -0.17 12.13
C ALA A 138 1.59 1.24 12.38
N VAL A 139 2.49 1.36 13.34
CA VAL A 139 3.21 2.59 13.67
C VAL A 139 4.66 2.43 13.24
N ARG A 140 5.31 3.52 12.78
CA ARG A 140 6.66 3.45 12.20
C ARG A 140 7.75 3.96 13.13
N SER A 141 7.45 4.87 14.05
CA SER A 141 8.45 5.52 14.90
C SER A 141 8.22 5.18 16.38
N PRO A 142 9.29 4.95 17.17
CA PRO A 142 10.71 4.88 16.78
C PRO A 142 11.08 3.61 16.00
N GLU A 143 10.25 2.60 16.04
CA GLU A 143 10.39 1.35 15.30
C GLU A 143 9.03 0.87 14.77
N ARG A 144 9.05 0.10 13.70
CA ARG A 144 7.81 -0.42 13.12
C ARG A 144 7.19 -1.45 14.06
N ARG A 145 5.97 -1.17 14.53
CA ARG A 145 5.18 -2.08 15.35
C ARG A 145 3.77 -2.22 14.79
N ILE A 146 3.22 -3.42 14.91
CA ILE A 146 1.80 -3.66 14.67
C ILE A 146 1.17 -3.92 16.03
N ILE A 147 0.25 -3.04 16.42
CA ILE A 147 -0.34 -3.03 17.76
C ILE A 147 -1.88 -3.06 17.68
N ARG A 148 -2.51 -3.52 18.74
CA ARG A 148 -3.86 -3.16 19.11
C ARG A 148 -3.75 -2.30 20.35
N SER A 149 -4.44 -1.17 20.37
CA SER A 149 -4.43 -0.27 21.52
C SER A 149 -5.86 0.03 21.93
N ASP A 150 -6.12 -0.05 23.23
CA ASP A 150 -7.30 0.54 23.81
C ASP A 150 -7.06 2.06 23.96
N PRO A 151 -8.08 2.91 23.80
CA PRO A 151 -7.95 4.32 24.12
C PRO A 151 -7.60 4.48 25.61
N LEU A 152 -6.54 5.22 25.89
CA LEU A 152 -6.12 5.55 27.25
C LEU A 152 -6.39 7.03 27.52
N ASP A 153 -6.55 7.40 28.79
CA ASP A 153 -6.51 8.78 29.21
C ASP A 153 -5.08 9.32 29.05
N TYR A 154 -4.95 10.64 28.85
CA TYR A 154 -3.65 11.27 28.61
C TYR A 154 -2.66 11.03 29.76
N PHE A 155 -3.17 10.97 31.00
CA PHE A 155 -2.38 10.78 32.21
C PHE A 155 -2.32 9.34 32.71
N ASP A 156 -2.89 8.38 31.98
CA ASP A 156 -2.90 6.99 32.39
C ASP A 156 -1.48 6.42 32.54
N GLY A 157 -1.11 6.06 33.76
CA GLY A 157 0.22 5.54 34.11
C GLY A 157 1.29 6.59 34.34
N GLU A 158 0.96 7.90 34.30
CA GLU A 158 1.93 8.99 34.51
C GLU A 158 1.88 9.57 35.95
N GLU A 159 0.85 9.30 36.73
CA GLU A 159 0.69 9.75 38.12
C GLU A 159 0.81 8.59 39.12
#